data_8e34a43b5670bd0a17c4b76e85778f78
#
_entry.id   8e34a43b5670bd0a17c4b76e85778f78
#
_cell.length_a   1.000
_cell.length_b   1.000
_cell.length_c   1.000
_cell.angle_alpha   90.00
_cell.angle_beta   90.00
_cell.angle_gamma   90.00
#
_symmetry.space_group_name_H-M   'P 1'
#
loop_
_entity.id
_entity.type
_entity.pdbx_description
1 polymer ?
#
loop_
_entity_poly.entity_id
_entity_poly.type
_entity_poly.pdbx_seq_one_letter_code
_entity_poly.pdbx_strand_id
1 'polypeptide(L)'
;SEDLWSKPKDGSDDLRTNKSAVEASPVTQGTSGQNQETSNKNSREWRLIEKLVMGLNAEQRRSRRWGIFFKSLTFIYLFVALFLLVPGELFEFDSKAAEKHTAVVEVKGTIAEGEDASADLIVTALRRAFEDEGTAAVVMRINSTGGSPVQAGYVYDEIVRLRAKYPETKVYSVIADIGASGGYYIAAAADQIYADKASLVGSIGVISSSFGFVDVLKKLGVERRVLTAGEHKAFLDPFTPLKESEKEFWETVLDTT
;
A
#
# COMPACT_ATOMS: atom_id res chain seq x y z
N SER A 1 -4.03 -36.58 -10.73
CA SER A 1 -4.74 -36.10 -11.94
C SER A 1 -4.69 -34.56 -11.91
N GLU A 2 -3.76 -34.10 -12.55
CA GLU A 2 -3.54 -33.56 -13.90
C GLU A 2 -3.71 -32.06 -13.99
N ASP A 3 -2.60 -31.49 -14.33
CA ASP A 3 -2.27 -30.11 -14.67
C ASP A 3 -3.19 -29.47 -15.70
N LEU A 4 -3.55 -28.23 -15.49
CA LEU A 4 -4.22 -27.41 -16.50
C LEU A 4 -3.81 -25.93 -16.40
N TRP A 5 -2.55 -25.64 -16.74
CA TRP A 5 -2.10 -24.30 -17.17
C TRP A 5 -0.84 -24.43 -18.01
N SER A 6 -1.01 -24.72 -19.31
CA SER A 6 0.09 -24.66 -20.29
C SER A 6 -0.03 -23.41 -21.15
N LYS A 7 1.07 -22.71 -21.20
CA LYS A 7 1.63 -21.63 -22.05
C LYS A 7 0.94 -21.29 -23.38
N PRO A 8 0.96 -19.99 -23.79
CA PRO A 8 0.66 -19.57 -25.17
C PRO A 8 1.90 -19.75 -26.06
N LYS A 9 1.62 -20.18 -27.30
CA LYS A 9 2.55 -20.44 -28.39
C LYS A 9 3.03 -19.15 -29.06
N ASP A 10 4.32 -19.12 -29.28
CA ASP A 10 5.05 -18.33 -30.25
C ASP A 10 4.58 -18.62 -31.68
N GLY A 11 4.40 -17.62 -32.50
CA GLY A 11 4.01 -17.69 -33.90
C GLY A 11 4.76 -16.67 -34.72
N SER A 12 6.01 -17.01 -35.05
CA SER A 12 6.76 -16.39 -36.13
C SER A 12 6.27 -16.94 -37.46
N ASP A 13 5.90 -16.08 -38.39
CA ASP A 13 5.78 -16.47 -39.82
C ASP A 13 6.46 -15.46 -40.71
N ASP A 14 7.39 -16.05 -41.42
CA ASP A 14 8.18 -15.56 -42.57
C ASP A 14 7.34 -14.95 -43.70
N LEU A 15 7.78 -13.86 -44.27
CA LEU A 15 7.47 -13.51 -45.64
C LEU A 15 8.75 -13.29 -46.42
N ARG A 16 9.05 -14.30 -47.20
CA ARG A 16 10.12 -14.39 -48.18
C ARG A 16 9.89 -13.42 -49.38
N THR A 17 10.96 -12.81 -49.71
CA THR A 17 11.30 -12.21 -50.99
C THR A 17 10.85 -13.02 -52.21
N ASN A 18 10.34 -12.35 -53.21
CA ASN A 18 10.36 -12.85 -54.58
C ASN A 18 10.96 -11.81 -55.54
N LYS A 19 12.17 -12.11 -56.00
CA LYS A 19 12.81 -11.53 -57.15
C LYS A 19 12.35 -12.33 -58.38
N SER A 20 11.90 -11.68 -59.41
CA SER A 20 11.96 -12.23 -60.75
C SER A 20 12.43 -11.17 -61.74
N ALA A 21 13.53 -11.49 -62.29
CA ALA A 21 14.16 -10.83 -63.42
C ALA A 21 13.36 -11.14 -64.70
N VAL A 22 13.30 -10.21 -65.59
CA VAL A 22 13.06 -10.47 -67.05
C VAL A 22 14.01 -9.63 -67.85
N GLU A 23 14.62 -10.34 -68.76
CA GLU A 23 15.71 -10.05 -69.70
C GLU A 23 15.43 -8.99 -70.72
N ALA A 24 16.52 -8.52 -71.26
CA ALA A 24 16.71 -7.59 -72.38
C ALA A 24 16.47 -8.23 -73.76
N SER A 25 16.11 -7.44 -74.71
CA SER A 25 16.92 -7.25 -75.99
C SER A 25 16.03 -6.63 -77.07
N PRO A 26 16.64 -6.26 -78.28
CA PRO A 26 16.98 -4.88 -78.58
C PRO A 26 16.40 -4.39 -79.97
N VAL A 27 16.88 -3.18 -80.34
CA VAL A 27 17.00 -2.67 -81.79
C VAL A 27 15.76 -2.04 -82.42
N THR A 28 15.79 -0.77 -82.77
CA THR A 28 16.26 -0.26 -84.08
C THR A 28 16.32 1.27 -84.12
N GLN A 29 17.33 1.72 -84.89
CA GLN A 29 17.66 3.08 -85.21
C GLN A 29 16.56 3.85 -85.97
N GLY A 30 16.56 5.14 -85.84
CA GLY A 30 16.17 6.06 -86.89
C GLY A 30 15.53 7.36 -86.40
N THR A 31 16.22 8.38 -86.58
CA THR A 31 15.99 9.75 -87.06
C THR A 31 16.45 10.83 -86.12
N SER A 32 17.58 11.36 -86.53
CA SER A 32 18.22 12.61 -86.09
C SER A 32 17.38 13.80 -86.60
N GLY A 33 17.18 14.78 -85.74
CA GLY A 33 16.94 16.14 -86.22
C GLY A 33 15.96 17.02 -85.47
N GLN A 34 15.17 16.53 -84.52
CA GLN A 34 14.16 17.40 -83.78
C GLN A 34 14.23 17.36 -82.24
N ASN A 35 15.20 16.68 -81.67
CA ASN A 35 15.25 16.44 -80.22
C ASN A 35 16.12 17.40 -79.42
N GLN A 36 16.82 18.38 -80.02
CA GLN A 36 17.68 19.27 -79.24
C GLN A 36 17.02 20.49 -78.70
N GLU A 37 15.96 21.01 -79.26
CA GLU A 37 15.23 22.17 -78.68
C GLU A 37 14.25 21.80 -77.56
N THR A 38 13.61 20.64 -77.67
CA THR A 38 12.72 20.15 -76.65
C THR A 38 13.48 19.67 -75.43
N SER A 39 14.69 19.11 -75.55
CA SER A 39 15.55 18.72 -74.41
C SER A 39 16.06 19.89 -73.59
N ASN A 40 16.33 21.04 -74.22
CA ASN A 40 16.83 22.23 -73.57
C ASN A 40 15.72 22.99 -72.84
N LYS A 41 14.51 22.93 -73.31
CA LYS A 41 13.32 23.53 -72.63
C LYS A 41 12.90 22.71 -71.40
N ASN A 42 12.85 21.40 -71.55
CA ASN A 42 12.57 20.49 -70.42
C ASN A 42 13.66 20.60 -69.30
N SER A 43 14.91 20.78 -69.66
CA SER A 43 16.02 20.92 -68.65
C SER A 43 15.96 22.25 -67.91
N ARG A 44 15.36 23.31 -68.47
CA ARG A 44 15.13 24.57 -67.75
C ARG A 44 13.91 24.47 -66.82
N GLU A 45 12.85 23.83 -67.27
CA GLU A 45 11.63 23.62 -66.47
C GLU A 45 11.91 22.69 -65.27
N TRP A 46 12.69 21.60 -65.47
CA TRP A 46 13.13 20.73 -64.42
C TRP A 46 14.01 21.46 -63.37
N ARG A 47 14.91 22.34 -63.76
CA ARG A 47 15.71 23.15 -62.82
C ARG A 47 14.88 24.17 -62.05
N LEU A 48 13.82 24.70 -62.63
CA LEU A 48 12.89 25.57 -61.90
C LEU A 48 12.02 24.78 -60.91
N ILE A 49 11.55 23.61 -61.27
CA ILE A 49 10.82 22.70 -60.38
C ILE A 49 11.70 22.24 -59.21
N GLU A 50 12.95 21.86 -59.52
CA GLU A 50 13.92 21.45 -58.48
C GLU A 50 14.21 22.59 -57.52
N LYS A 51 14.41 23.82 -57.96
CA LYS A 51 14.57 25.00 -57.11
C LYS A 51 13.33 25.29 -56.27
N LEU A 52 12.13 25.14 -56.79
CA LEU A 52 10.89 25.32 -56.07
C LEU A 52 10.69 24.23 -55.00
N VAL A 53 10.96 22.95 -55.32
CA VAL A 53 10.88 21.82 -54.40
C VAL A 53 11.91 21.94 -53.29
N MET A 54 13.14 22.33 -53.61
CA MET A 54 14.18 22.55 -52.58
C MET A 54 13.86 23.75 -51.69
N GLY A 55 13.28 24.82 -52.23
CA GLY A 55 12.81 25.99 -51.47
C GLY A 55 11.73 25.63 -50.49
N LEU A 56 10.71 24.86 -50.90
CA LEU A 56 9.62 24.41 -50.05
C LEU A 56 10.09 23.47 -48.92
N ASN A 57 11.05 22.57 -49.21
CA ASN A 57 11.62 21.69 -48.21
C ASN A 57 12.48 22.42 -47.18
N ALA A 58 13.17 23.48 -47.57
CA ALA A 58 13.98 24.31 -46.64
C ALA A 58 13.08 25.10 -45.69
N GLU A 59 11.96 25.62 -46.18
CA GLU A 59 11.00 26.38 -45.42
C GLU A 59 10.23 25.49 -44.42
N GLN A 60 9.83 24.28 -44.85
CA GLN A 60 9.21 23.31 -43.94
C GLN A 60 10.15 22.87 -42.81
N ARG A 61 11.42 22.68 -43.08
CA ARG A 61 12.43 22.33 -42.05
C ARG A 61 12.62 23.48 -41.05
N ARG A 62 12.61 24.72 -41.52
CA ARG A 62 12.73 25.91 -40.66
C ARG A 62 11.48 26.07 -39.79
N SER A 63 10.28 25.91 -40.34
CA SER A 63 9.01 25.97 -39.62
C SER A 63 8.90 24.87 -38.55
N ARG A 64 9.31 23.62 -38.87
CA ARG A 64 9.34 22.53 -37.89
C ARG A 64 10.30 22.78 -36.72
N ARG A 65 11.49 23.34 -37.02
CA ARG A 65 12.49 23.70 -35.99
C ARG A 65 11.95 24.80 -35.04
N TRP A 66 11.31 25.82 -35.60
CA TRP A 66 10.66 26.86 -34.80
C TRP A 66 9.46 26.32 -34.00
N GLY A 67 8.67 25.44 -34.61
CA GLY A 67 7.57 24.77 -33.90
C GLY A 67 8.03 23.90 -32.72
N ILE A 68 9.13 23.15 -32.90
CA ILE A 68 9.73 22.37 -31.78
C ILE A 68 10.28 23.32 -30.71
N PHE A 69 10.98 24.39 -31.12
CA PHE A 69 11.54 25.35 -30.17
C PHE A 69 10.43 26.00 -29.31
N PHE A 70 9.35 26.49 -29.92
CA PHE A 70 8.26 27.11 -29.16
C PHE A 70 7.53 26.08 -28.29
N LYS A 71 7.30 24.86 -28.76
CA LYS A 71 6.73 23.80 -27.93
C LYS A 71 7.61 23.47 -26.73
N SER A 72 8.91 23.34 -26.94
CA SER A 72 9.86 23.10 -25.85
C SER A 72 9.88 24.26 -24.84
N LEU A 73 9.85 25.50 -25.33
CA LEU A 73 9.82 26.70 -24.50
C LEU A 73 8.51 26.77 -23.68
N THR A 74 7.37 26.41 -24.29
CA THR A 74 6.08 26.33 -23.59
C THR A 74 6.10 25.24 -22.53
N PHE A 75 6.67 24.07 -22.82
CA PHE A 75 6.81 23.00 -21.82
C PHE A 75 7.70 23.44 -20.66
N ILE A 76 8.83 24.07 -20.94
CA ILE A 76 9.73 24.61 -19.91
C ILE A 76 9.00 25.66 -19.05
N TYR A 77 8.27 26.56 -19.69
CA TYR A 77 7.48 27.58 -18.99
C TYR A 77 6.41 26.96 -18.10
N LEU A 78 5.64 25.98 -18.63
CA LEU A 78 4.64 25.25 -17.85
C LEU A 78 5.25 24.47 -16.71
N PHE A 79 6.41 23.84 -16.94
CA PHE A 79 7.13 23.11 -15.91
C PHE A 79 7.64 24.03 -14.79
N VAL A 80 8.21 25.18 -15.16
CA VAL A 80 8.65 26.20 -14.20
C VAL A 80 7.46 26.81 -13.47
N ALA A 81 6.36 27.13 -14.18
CA ALA A 81 5.14 27.64 -13.57
C ALA A 81 4.53 26.59 -12.62
N LEU A 82 4.48 25.32 -13.00
CA LEU A 82 4.04 24.23 -12.14
C LEU A 82 4.95 24.10 -10.91
N PHE A 83 6.25 24.17 -11.09
CA PHE A 83 7.23 24.10 -10.00
C PHE A 83 7.09 25.29 -9.02
N LEU A 84 6.78 26.48 -9.53
CA LEU A 84 6.55 27.67 -8.69
C LEU A 84 5.16 27.70 -8.03
N LEU A 85 4.17 27.01 -8.62
CA LEU A 85 2.81 26.91 -8.09
C LEU A 85 2.63 25.74 -7.12
N VAL A 86 3.52 24.76 -7.17
CA VAL A 86 3.54 23.65 -6.19
C VAL A 86 4.03 24.23 -4.86
N PRO A 87 3.20 24.20 -3.79
CA PRO A 87 3.66 24.65 -2.48
C PRO A 87 4.94 23.93 -2.11
N GLY A 88 5.95 24.66 -1.63
CA GLY A 88 7.28 24.14 -1.27
C GLY A 88 7.26 22.97 -0.28
N GLU A 89 6.15 22.79 0.42
CA GLU A 89 5.90 21.68 1.36
C GLU A 89 5.99 20.26 0.73
N LEU A 90 5.82 20.13 -0.60
CA LEU A 90 5.99 18.85 -1.31
C LEU A 90 7.46 18.56 -1.68
N PHE A 91 8.35 19.54 -1.55
CA PHE A 91 9.78 19.43 -1.83
C PHE A 91 10.67 19.74 -0.62
N GLU A 92 10.11 19.79 0.58
CA GLU A 92 10.94 19.73 1.77
C GLU A 92 11.58 18.33 1.86
N PHE A 93 12.65 18.16 1.12
CA PHE A 93 13.73 17.30 1.53
C PHE A 93 14.31 17.96 2.77
N ASP A 94 13.68 17.63 3.92
CA ASP A 94 14.10 18.12 5.21
C ASP A 94 15.49 17.55 5.53
N SER A 95 16.52 18.26 5.10
CA SER A 95 17.90 18.06 5.55
C SER A 95 18.19 18.91 6.79
N LYS A 96 17.18 19.37 7.51
CA LYS A 96 17.33 19.82 8.87
C LYS A 96 17.68 18.58 9.70
N ALA A 97 18.82 18.60 10.38
CA ALA A 97 19.09 17.66 11.47
C ALA A 97 17.80 17.57 12.28
N ALA A 98 17.21 16.38 12.32
CA ALA A 98 15.86 16.19 12.87
C ALA A 98 15.80 16.82 14.24
N GLU A 99 14.96 17.84 14.40
CA GLU A 99 14.81 18.54 15.68
C GLU A 99 14.34 17.52 16.71
N LYS A 100 15.06 17.40 17.82
CA LYS A 100 14.75 16.42 18.86
C LYS A 100 13.33 16.64 19.37
N HIS A 101 12.51 15.63 19.30
CA HIS A 101 11.12 15.66 19.74
C HIS A 101 10.74 14.39 20.50
N THR A 102 9.59 14.44 21.15
CA THR A 102 8.96 13.28 21.77
C THR A 102 7.77 12.82 20.91
N ALA A 103 7.81 11.59 20.44
CA ALA A 103 6.71 11.01 19.72
C ALA A 103 5.61 10.56 20.70
N VAL A 104 4.34 10.85 20.35
CA VAL A 104 3.18 10.38 21.13
C VAL A 104 2.41 9.37 20.32
N VAL A 105 2.23 8.17 20.87
CA VAL A 105 1.39 7.11 20.31
C VAL A 105 0.15 6.94 21.18
N GLU A 106 -1.02 7.15 20.61
CA GLU A 106 -2.27 7.02 21.34
C GLU A 106 -2.83 5.59 21.32
N VAL A 107 -3.25 5.12 22.50
CA VAL A 107 -4.02 3.89 22.69
C VAL A 107 -5.36 4.28 23.31
N LYS A 108 -6.37 4.49 22.47
CA LYS A 108 -7.65 5.04 22.90
C LYS A 108 -8.82 4.11 22.53
N GLY A 109 -9.64 3.78 23.52
CA GLY A 109 -10.83 2.94 23.32
C GLY A 109 -10.54 1.45 23.48
N THR A 110 -11.37 0.62 22.87
CA THR A 110 -11.26 -0.85 22.94
C THR A 110 -10.14 -1.36 22.06
N ILE A 111 -9.30 -2.22 22.61
CA ILE A 111 -8.20 -2.88 21.85
C ILE A 111 -8.80 -4.08 21.12
N ALA A 112 -9.08 -3.89 19.83
CA ALA A 112 -9.66 -4.93 18.98
C ALA A 112 -9.30 -4.69 17.51
N GLU A 113 -9.46 -5.73 16.69
CA GLU A 113 -9.30 -5.61 15.25
C GLU A 113 -10.36 -4.67 14.66
N GLY A 114 -9.93 -3.74 13.79
CA GLY A 114 -10.83 -2.75 13.16
C GLY A 114 -11.17 -1.53 14.01
N GLU A 115 -10.72 -1.47 15.27
CA GLU A 115 -10.89 -0.31 16.15
C GLU A 115 -9.68 0.64 16.06
N ASP A 116 -9.83 1.87 16.57
CA ASP A 116 -8.76 2.87 16.61
C ASP A 116 -7.54 2.39 17.43
N ALA A 117 -7.76 1.55 18.43
CA ALA A 117 -6.72 0.91 19.23
C ALA A 117 -6.37 -0.51 18.74
N SER A 118 -6.46 -0.78 17.44
CA SER A 118 -5.98 -2.04 16.86
C SER A 118 -4.46 -2.15 16.91
N ALA A 119 -3.96 -3.37 17.05
CA ALA A 119 -2.52 -3.63 17.07
C ALA A 119 -1.82 -3.10 15.82
N ASP A 120 -2.42 -3.25 14.64
CA ASP A 120 -1.83 -2.81 13.38
C ASP A 120 -1.57 -1.30 13.34
N LEU A 121 -2.52 -0.50 13.82
CA LEU A 121 -2.37 0.96 13.87
C LEU A 121 -1.31 1.37 14.90
N ILE A 122 -1.37 0.80 16.11
CA ILE A 122 -0.44 1.12 17.20
C ILE A 122 0.99 0.69 16.83
N VAL A 123 1.18 -0.53 16.33
CA VAL A 123 2.48 -1.07 15.91
C VAL A 123 3.07 -0.23 14.76
N THR A 124 2.23 0.17 13.81
CA THR A 124 2.68 1.04 12.71
C THR A 124 3.13 2.40 13.23
N ALA A 125 2.40 3.00 14.16
CA ALA A 125 2.77 4.28 14.78
C ALA A 125 4.06 4.14 15.61
N LEU A 126 4.21 3.07 16.39
CA LEU A 126 5.42 2.75 17.14
C LEU A 126 6.65 2.64 16.23
N ARG A 127 6.55 1.85 15.15
CA ARG A 127 7.66 1.69 14.21
C ARG A 127 8.09 3.02 13.62
N ARG A 128 7.16 3.84 13.16
CA ARG A 128 7.46 5.18 12.64
C ARG A 128 8.13 6.06 13.69
N ALA A 129 7.63 6.04 14.93
CA ALA A 129 8.21 6.82 16.01
C ALA A 129 9.67 6.42 16.31
N PHE A 130 9.99 5.13 16.30
CA PHE A 130 11.34 4.64 16.55
C PHE A 130 12.29 4.75 15.35
N GLU A 131 11.77 4.79 14.13
CA GLU A 131 12.56 4.94 12.90
C GLU A 131 12.92 6.40 12.61
N ASP A 132 12.24 7.35 13.24
CA ASP A 132 12.55 8.76 13.12
C ASP A 132 13.78 9.13 13.96
N GLU A 133 14.84 9.60 13.31
CA GLU A 133 16.12 9.96 13.93
C GLU A 133 15.99 11.13 14.93
N GLY A 134 14.96 11.96 14.82
CA GLY A 134 14.65 13.06 15.75
C GLY A 134 13.97 12.60 17.03
N THR A 135 13.45 11.39 17.09
CA THR A 135 12.70 10.89 18.25
C THR A 135 13.64 10.63 19.44
N ALA A 136 13.54 11.46 20.47
CA ALA A 136 14.31 11.32 21.70
C ALA A 136 13.65 10.36 22.72
N ALA A 137 12.31 10.27 22.69
CA ALA A 137 11.53 9.38 23.54
C ALA A 137 10.16 9.11 22.91
N VAL A 138 9.53 8.00 23.29
CA VAL A 138 8.16 7.65 22.89
C VAL A 138 7.26 7.68 24.13
N VAL A 139 6.12 8.36 24.01
CA VAL A 139 5.07 8.38 25.04
C VAL A 139 3.86 7.61 24.51
N MET A 140 3.52 6.51 25.19
CA MET A 140 2.28 5.78 24.99
C MET A 140 1.16 6.46 25.82
N ARG A 141 0.29 7.20 25.18
CA ARG A 141 -0.87 7.81 25.86
C ARG A 141 -2.04 6.85 25.86
N ILE A 142 -2.33 6.28 27.03
CA ILE A 142 -3.29 5.19 27.17
C ILE A 142 -4.59 5.69 27.83
N ASN A 143 -5.70 5.48 27.14
CA ASN A 143 -7.07 5.67 27.66
C ASN A 143 -7.95 4.52 27.14
N SER A 144 -7.77 3.34 27.74
CA SER A 144 -8.35 2.08 27.25
C SER A 144 -8.80 1.19 28.41
N THR A 145 -9.97 0.61 28.25
CA THR A 145 -10.50 -0.44 29.14
C THR A 145 -9.89 -1.82 28.85
N GLY A 146 -9.02 -1.93 27.86
CA GLY A 146 -8.51 -3.21 27.35
C GLY A 146 -9.30 -3.73 26.17
N GLY A 147 -9.28 -5.04 25.99
CA GLY A 147 -9.94 -5.72 24.86
C GLY A 147 -9.30 -7.06 24.56
N SER A 148 -9.00 -7.35 23.30
CA SER A 148 -8.41 -8.61 22.86
C SER A 148 -7.01 -8.82 23.45
N PRO A 149 -6.77 -9.93 24.17
CA PRO A 149 -5.45 -10.28 24.67
C PRO A 149 -4.42 -10.44 23.54
N VAL A 150 -4.84 -11.00 22.41
CA VAL A 150 -3.99 -11.19 21.23
C VAL A 150 -3.50 -9.86 20.68
N GLN A 151 -4.40 -8.90 20.49
CA GLN A 151 -4.06 -7.56 20.02
C GLN A 151 -3.12 -6.84 20.99
N ALA A 152 -3.43 -6.91 22.30
CA ALA A 152 -2.59 -6.32 23.33
C ALA A 152 -1.20 -6.98 23.37
N GLY A 153 -1.13 -8.30 23.21
CA GLY A 153 0.12 -9.05 23.12
C GLY A 153 0.99 -8.62 21.95
N TYR A 154 0.44 -8.45 20.77
CA TYR A 154 1.20 -7.96 19.60
C TYR A 154 1.83 -6.58 19.85
N VAL A 155 1.10 -5.68 20.50
CA VAL A 155 1.63 -4.36 20.85
C VAL A 155 2.72 -4.46 21.91
N TYR A 156 2.50 -5.27 22.95
CA TYR A 156 3.48 -5.52 24.02
C TYR A 156 4.80 -6.04 23.43
N ASP A 157 4.73 -7.11 22.65
CA ASP A 157 5.92 -7.75 22.07
C ASP A 157 6.67 -6.79 21.13
N GLU A 158 5.94 -5.98 20.37
CA GLU A 158 6.57 -4.99 19.50
C GLU A 158 7.27 -3.88 20.29
N ILE A 159 6.69 -3.40 21.38
CA ILE A 159 7.36 -2.43 22.26
C ILE A 159 8.66 -3.03 22.81
N VAL A 160 8.60 -4.25 23.33
CA VAL A 160 9.79 -4.95 23.86
C VAL A 160 10.85 -5.12 22.78
N ARG A 161 10.46 -5.51 21.57
CA ARG A 161 11.35 -5.66 20.42
C ARG A 161 12.00 -4.33 20.02
N LEU A 162 11.23 -3.25 19.96
CA LEU A 162 11.71 -1.92 19.58
C LEU A 162 12.65 -1.36 20.64
N ARG A 163 12.35 -1.50 21.93
CA ARG A 163 13.24 -1.12 23.04
C ARG A 163 14.57 -1.86 22.98
N ALA A 164 14.56 -3.14 22.63
CA ALA A 164 15.78 -3.91 22.44
C ALA A 164 16.61 -3.43 21.23
N LYS A 165 15.95 -3.02 20.16
CA LYS A 165 16.58 -2.52 18.92
C LYS A 165 17.12 -1.08 19.08
N TYR A 166 16.43 -0.24 19.87
CA TYR A 166 16.74 1.18 20.06
C TYR A 166 16.89 1.51 21.56
N PRO A 167 17.94 1.06 22.24
CA PRO A 167 18.07 1.15 23.70
C PRO A 167 18.17 2.59 24.24
N GLU A 168 18.57 3.54 23.40
CA GLU A 168 18.65 4.96 23.75
C GLU A 168 17.29 5.66 23.76
N THR A 169 16.30 5.15 23.00
CA THR A 169 14.96 5.73 22.92
C THR A 169 14.07 5.13 24.00
N LYS A 170 13.76 5.90 25.04
CA LYS A 170 12.94 5.44 26.17
C LYS A 170 11.46 5.47 25.85
N VAL A 171 10.72 4.50 26.37
CA VAL A 171 9.27 4.41 26.26
C VAL A 171 8.62 4.71 27.60
N TYR A 172 7.71 5.65 27.62
CA TYR A 172 6.91 6.02 28.78
C TYR A 172 5.44 5.76 28.52
N SER A 173 4.76 5.06 29.42
CA SER A 173 3.31 4.93 29.37
C SER A 173 2.65 5.95 30.30
N VAL A 174 1.74 6.74 29.74
CA VAL A 174 0.96 7.74 30.48
C VAL A 174 -0.52 7.33 30.40
N ILE A 175 -1.05 6.88 31.53
CA ILE A 175 -2.44 6.50 31.67
C ILE A 175 -3.26 7.76 31.94
N ALA A 176 -4.22 8.06 31.05
CA ALA A 176 -5.15 9.17 31.21
C ALA A 176 -6.24 8.82 32.25
N ASP A 177 -7.49 8.60 31.80
CA ASP A 177 -8.56 8.24 32.73
C ASP A 177 -8.54 6.76 33.12
N ILE A 178 -8.20 5.88 32.13
CA ILE A 178 -8.24 4.44 32.33
C ILE A 178 -7.11 3.74 31.53
N GLY A 179 -6.45 2.81 32.21
CA GLY A 179 -5.50 1.86 31.63
C GLY A 179 -5.72 0.50 32.27
N ALA A 180 -6.72 -0.22 31.78
CA ALA A 180 -7.16 -1.47 32.42
C ALA A 180 -6.98 -2.67 31.48
N SER A 181 -6.81 -3.88 32.08
CA SER A 181 -6.71 -5.14 31.33
C SER A 181 -5.65 -5.06 30.23
N GLY A 182 -5.98 -5.33 28.95
CA GLY A 182 -5.05 -5.17 27.81
C GLY A 182 -4.39 -3.80 27.70
N GLY A 183 -5.05 -2.72 28.16
CA GLY A 183 -4.45 -1.38 28.22
C GLY A 183 -3.31 -1.30 29.24
N TYR A 184 -3.47 -1.91 30.40
CA TYR A 184 -2.39 -2.03 31.38
C TYR A 184 -1.29 -2.99 30.93
N TYR A 185 -1.67 -4.08 30.24
CA TYR A 185 -0.71 -5.02 29.67
C TYR A 185 0.24 -4.34 28.68
N ILE A 186 -0.29 -3.51 27.77
CA ILE A 186 0.53 -2.67 26.90
C ILE A 186 1.41 -1.70 27.71
N ALA A 187 0.83 -1.04 28.73
CA ALA A 187 1.57 -0.10 29.57
C ALA A 187 2.79 -0.75 30.23
N ALA A 188 2.67 -2.01 30.63
CA ALA A 188 3.72 -2.75 31.32
C ALA A 188 4.97 -3.03 30.45
N ALA A 189 4.85 -2.89 29.10
CA ALA A 189 6.00 -3.00 28.21
C ALA A 189 6.90 -1.76 28.21
N ALA A 190 6.48 -0.64 28.81
CA ALA A 190 7.25 0.61 28.86
C ALA A 190 8.38 0.57 29.91
N ASP A 191 9.30 1.54 29.83
CA ASP A 191 10.34 1.73 30.86
C ASP A 191 9.75 2.25 32.17
N GLN A 192 8.73 3.12 32.09
CA GLN A 192 8.04 3.67 33.25
C GLN A 192 6.56 3.92 32.93
N ILE A 193 5.71 3.79 33.95
CA ILE A 193 4.28 4.03 33.85
C ILE A 193 3.93 5.22 34.76
N TYR A 194 3.19 6.17 34.20
CA TYR A 194 2.65 7.32 34.91
C TYR A 194 1.12 7.27 34.88
N ALA A 195 0.50 7.51 36.00
CA ALA A 195 -0.96 7.58 36.14
C ALA A 195 -1.33 8.66 37.14
N ASP A 196 -2.45 9.31 36.95
CA ASP A 196 -3.03 10.18 37.99
C ASP A 196 -3.59 9.33 39.11
N LYS A 197 -3.67 9.92 40.32
CA LYS A 197 -4.27 9.25 41.50
C LYS A 197 -5.72 8.83 41.30
N ALA A 198 -6.44 9.44 40.37
CA ALA A 198 -7.81 9.14 39.99
C ALA A 198 -7.93 8.23 38.77
N SER A 199 -6.84 7.91 38.10
CA SER A 199 -6.85 6.98 36.97
C SER A 199 -7.26 5.58 37.43
N LEU A 200 -8.10 4.93 36.63
CA LEU A 200 -8.45 3.52 36.84
C LEU A 200 -7.39 2.63 36.20
N VAL A 201 -6.68 1.89 37.05
CA VAL A 201 -5.54 1.05 36.62
C VAL A 201 -5.71 -0.37 37.14
N GLY A 202 -5.27 -1.36 36.39
CA GLY A 202 -5.32 -2.76 36.80
C GLY A 202 -6.33 -3.58 36.00
N SER A 203 -7.32 -4.22 36.66
CA SER A 203 -8.23 -5.16 35.99
C SER A 203 -7.49 -6.23 35.18
N ILE A 204 -6.44 -6.79 35.82
CA ILE A 204 -5.60 -7.82 35.21
C ILE A 204 -6.32 -9.14 35.28
N GLY A 205 -6.56 -9.74 34.11
CA GLY A 205 -7.20 -11.03 33.98
C GLY A 205 -8.03 -11.16 32.71
N VAL A 206 -8.48 -12.36 32.46
CA VAL A 206 -9.33 -12.72 31.32
C VAL A 206 -10.67 -13.17 31.80
N ILE A 207 -11.74 -12.75 31.14
CA ILE A 207 -13.12 -13.10 31.52
C ILE A 207 -13.83 -13.68 30.29
N SER A 208 -14.60 -14.75 30.53
CA SER A 208 -15.62 -15.25 29.63
C SER A 208 -16.95 -15.24 30.32
N SER A 209 -17.95 -14.65 29.69
CA SER A 209 -19.33 -14.59 30.23
C SER A 209 -20.34 -15.01 29.18
N SER A 210 -21.31 -15.82 29.58
CA SER A 210 -22.40 -16.24 28.70
C SER A 210 -23.70 -16.38 29.51
N PHE A 211 -24.83 -16.54 28.82
CA PHE A 211 -26.13 -16.79 29.42
C PHE A 211 -26.57 -18.21 29.09
N GLY A 212 -27.18 -18.91 30.08
CA GLY A 212 -27.84 -20.20 29.86
C GLY A 212 -29.35 -20.03 29.66
N PHE A 213 -29.87 -20.58 28.58
CA PHE A 213 -31.29 -20.43 28.22
C PHE A 213 -32.09 -21.75 28.34
N VAL A 214 -31.51 -22.81 28.92
CA VAL A 214 -32.11 -24.15 29.01
C VAL A 214 -33.50 -24.13 29.67
N ASP A 215 -33.61 -23.49 30.85
CA ASP A 215 -34.85 -23.45 31.59
C ASP A 215 -35.91 -22.53 30.96
N VAL A 216 -35.47 -21.50 30.25
CA VAL A 216 -36.37 -20.63 29.46
C VAL A 216 -37.00 -21.44 28.32
N LEU A 217 -36.22 -22.21 27.58
CA LEU A 217 -36.72 -23.07 26.51
C LEU A 217 -37.74 -24.11 27.02
N LYS A 218 -37.45 -24.74 28.17
CA LYS A 218 -38.41 -25.68 28.82
C LYS A 218 -39.72 -25.01 29.16
N LYS A 219 -39.68 -23.82 29.78
CA LYS A 219 -40.89 -23.07 30.12
C LYS A 219 -41.72 -22.65 28.92
N LEU A 220 -41.06 -22.39 27.77
CA LEU A 220 -41.72 -22.01 26.51
C LEU A 220 -42.19 -23.23 25.72
N GLY A 221 -41.89 -24.46 26.13
CA GLY A 221 -42.21 -25.67 25.39
C GLY A 221 -41.42 -25.83 24.09
N VAL A 222 -40.25 -25.20 24.01
CA VAL A 222 -39.35 -25.27 22.85
C VAL A 222 -38.31 -26.38 23.04
N GLU A 223 -38.25 -27.29 22.10
CA GLU A 223 -37.23 -28.34 22.04
C GLU A 223 -36.10 -27.92 21.09
N ARG A 224 -34.87 -27.88 21.59
CA ARG A 224 -33.70 -27.70 20.74
C ARG A 224 -33.15 -29.05 20.25
N ARG A 225 -32.94 -29.18 18.95
CA ARG A 225 -32.36 -30.36 18.31
C ARG A 225 -31.02 -30.00 17.67
N VAL A 226 -29.92 -30.51 18.24
CA VAL A 226 -28.58 -30.25 17.76
C VAL A 226 -28.03 -31.55 17.15
N LEU A 227 -27.61 -31.44 15.88
CA LEU A 227 -26.91 -32.51 15.15
C LEU A 227 -25.51 -32.03 14.83
N THR A 228 -24.50 -32.66 15.35
CA THR A 228 -23.09 -32.29 15.12
C THR A 228 -22.28 -33.46 14.61
N ALA A 229 -21.32 -33.18 13.76
CA ALA A 229 -20.21 -34.08 13.44
C ALA A 229 -18.95 -33.51 14.11
N GLY A 230 -18.44 -34.22 15.10
CA GLY A 230 -17.33 -33.81 15.96
C GLY A 230 -17.76 -33.59 17.42
N GLU A 231 -16.98 -34.13 18.34
CA GLU A 231 -17.30 -34.28 19.78
C GLU A 231 -17.53 -32.93 20.48
N HIS A 232 -16.76 -31.90 20.09
CA HIS A 232 -16.79 -30.59 20.75
C HIS A 232 -17.40 -29.47 19.90
N LYS A 233 -18.19 -29.82 18.85
CA LYS A 233 -18.78 -28.80 17.96
C LYS A 233 -19.86 -27.92 18.62
N ALA A 234 -20.51 -28.39 19.66
CA ALA A 234 -21.51 -27.65 20.44
C ALA A 234 -20.95 -27.22 21.82
N PHE A 235 -19.65 -26.92 21.86
CA PHE A 235 -18.96 -26.51 23.07
C PHE A 235 -19.52 -25.19 23.60
N LEU A 236 -19.82 -25.12 24.92
CA LEU A 236 -20.42 -23.97 25.60
C LEU A 236 -21.71 -23.43 24.96
N ASP A 237 -22.52 -24.33 24.37
CA ASP A 237 -23.80 -23.95 23.78
C ASP A 237 -24.77 -23.43 24.86
N PRO A 238 -25.24 -22.17 24.79
CA PRO A 238 -26.07 -21.56 25.83
C PRO A 238 -27.47 -22.17 25.97
N PHE A 239 -27.87 -23.02 25.04
CA PHE A 239 -29.17 -23.67 25.00
C PHE A 239 -29.13 -25.15 25.44
N THR A 240 -27.97 -25.64 25.84
CA THR A 240 -27.76 -26.96 26.42
C THR A 240 -27.22 -26.84 27.85
N PRO A 241 -27.46 -27.83 28.73
CA PRO A 241 -26.81 -27.83 30.04
C PRO A 241 -25.30 -27.76 29.95
N LEU A 242 -24.68 -26.88 30.72
CA LEU A 242 -23.23 -26.79 30.79
C LEU A 242 -22.65 -28.09 31.36
N LYS A 243 -21.69 -28.69 30.67
CA LYS A 243 -20.98 -29.87 31.17
C LYS A 243 -19.78 -29.44 31.99
N GLU A 244 -19.51 -30.15 33.09
CA GLU A 244 -18.36 -29.84 33.95
C GLU A 244 -17.03 -29.94 33.19
N SER A 245 -16.87 -30.91 32.30
CA SER A 245 -15.69 -31.06 31.45
C SER A 245 -15.46 -29.87 30.50
N GLU A 246 -16.54 -29.22 30.04
CA GLU A 246 -16.44 -28.02 29.18
C GLU A 246 -16.02 -26.80 30.01
N LYS A 247 -16.52 -26.70 31.24
CA LYS A 247 -16.15 -25.65 32.18
C LYS A 247 -14.67 -25.78 32.60
N GLU A 248 -14.22 -26.94 33.03
CA GLU A 248 -12.84 -27.21 33.42
C GLU A 248 -11.85 -26.90 32.26
N PHE A 249 -12.18 -27.34 31.04
CA PHE A 249 -11.38 -27.03 29.87
C PHE A 249 -11.28 -25.50 29.64
N TRP A 250 -12.41 -24.80 29.75
CA TRP A 250 -12.43 -23.36 29.50
C TRP A 250 -11.69 -22.56 30.59
N GLU A 251 -11.78 -22.99 31.85
CA GLU A 251 -10.99 -22.43 32.94
C GLU A 251 -9.50 -22.56 32.67
N THR A 252 -9.04 -23.70 32.15
CA THR A 252 -7.65 -23.89 31.72
C THR A 252 -7.24 -22.92 30.59
N VAL A 253 -8.14 -22.66 29.65
CA VAL A 253 -7.89 -21.67 28.57
C VAL A 253 -7.75 -20.25 29.16
N LEU A 254 -8.63 -19.87 30.11
CA LEU A 254 -8.57 -18.55 30.76
C LEU A 254 -7.27 -18.39 31.57
N ASP A 255 -6.86 -19.45 32.29
CA ASP A 255 -5.63 -19.41 33.10
C ASP A 255 -4.35 -19.33 32.28
N THR A 256 -4.37 -19.78 31.01
CA THR A 256 -3.21 -19.75 30.12
C THR A 256 -3.15 -18.49 29.22
N THR A 257 -4.20 -17.69 29.22
CA THR A 257 -4.29 -16.45 28.43
C THR A 257 -3.84 -15.25 29.22
#